data_c4eb8531264f83e407035393eda0f7a4
#
_entry.id   c4eb8531264f83e407035393eda0f7a4
#
_cell.length_a   1.000
_cell.length_b   1.000
_cell.length_c   1.000
_cell.angle_alpha   90.00
_cell.angle_beta   90.00
_cell.angle_gamma   90.00
#
_symmetry.space_group_name_H-M   'P 1'
#
loop_
_entity.id
_entity.type
_entity.pdbx_description
1 polymer ?
#
loop_
_entity_poly.entity_id
_entity_poly.type
_entity_poly.pdbx_seq_one_letter_code
_entity_poly.pdbx_strand_id
1 'polypeptide(L)'
;KIAGIVIDGPIRDIDTTSKMDFPVYASGVTARGPYKDGHGEVNVPISCGGVSVCPGDIILGDMDGVLVIPRQDAEAILEKAIPFARMDAEKAAKALVGQSERTWVQKTLEKRNAEFLDKAYDEA
;
A
#
# COMPACT_ATOMS: atom_id res chain seq x y z
N LYS A 1 -24.31 -0.93 -7.21
CA LYS A 1 -23.49 -2.11 -6.90
C LYS A 1 -22.23 -1.61 -6.22
N ILE A 2 -21.92 -2.11 -5.02
CA ILE A 2 -20.69 -1.77 -4.30
C ILE A 2 -19.54 -2.53 -4.97
N ALA A 3 -18.40 -1.86 -5.17
CA ALA A 3 -17.22 -2.42 -5.82
C ALA A 3 -16.23 -3.08 -4.85
N GLY A 4 -16.24 -2.66 -3.59
CA GLY A 4 -15.38 -3.20 -2.53
C GLY A 4 -15.70 -2.57 -1.18
N ILE A 5 -15.01 -3.00 -0.12
CA ILE A 5 -15.15 -2.48 1.24
C ILE A 5 -13.77 -2.21 1.84
N VAL A 6 -13.62 -1.07 2.50
CA VAL A 6 -12.48 -0.76 3.37
C VAL A 6 -13.03 -0.55 4.79
N ILE A 7 -12.47 -1.26 5.77
CA ILE A 7 -12.95 -1.28 7.15
C ILE A 7 -11.79 -0.88 8.08
N ASP A 8 -11.97 0.21 8.81
CA ASP A 8 -11.05 0.61 9.89
C ASP A 8 -11.36 -0.20 11.16
N GLY A 9 -11.08 -1.49 11.07
CA GLY A 9 -11.34 -2.46 12.12
C GLY A 9 -11.04 -3.88 11.65
N PRO A 10 -11.01 -4.87 12.57
CA PRO A 10 -10.79 -6.25 12.22
C PRO A 10 -12.05 -6.91 11.65
N ILE A 11 -11.84 -7.88 10.74
CA ILE A 11 -12.89 -8.74 10.17
C ILE A 11 -12.74 -10.18 10.63
N ARG A 12 -13.75 -11.01 10.37
CA ARG A 12 -13.72 -12.48 10.55
C ARG A 12 -14.05 -13.20 9.24
N ASP A 13 -14.05 -14.51 9.27
CA ASP A 13 -14.37 -15.40 8.12
C ASP A 13 -13.43 -15.18 6.91
N ILE A 14 -12.15 -14.93 7.20
CA ILE A 14 -11.15 -14.55 6.19
C ILE A 14 -10.89 -15.65 5.16
N ASP A 15 -11.00 -16.92 5.53
CA ASP A 15 -10.86 -18.06 4.66
C ASP A 15 -11.93 -18.12 3.55
N THR A 16 -13.09 -17.56 3.83
CA THR A 16 -14.18 -17.39 2.84
C THR A 16 -14.04 -16.07 2.11
N THR A 17 -13.83 -14.97 2.85
CA THR A 17 -13.77 -13.62 2.29
C THR A 17 -12.61 -13.44 1.31
N SER A 18 -11.45 -14.06 1.58
CA SER A 18 -10.28 -13.99 0.69
C SER A 18 -10.46 -14.69 -0.67
N LYS A 19 -11.47 -15.53 -0.80
CA LYS A 19 -11.79 -16.26 -2.05
C LYS A 19 -12.91 -15.59 -2.87
N MET A 20 -13.48 -14.51 -2.34
CA MET A 20 -14.53 -13.78 -3.05
C MET A 20 -13.94 -12.90 -4.15
N ASP A 21 -14.64 -12.79 -5.27
CA ASP A 21 -14.39 -11.75 -6.28
C ASP A 21 -14.99 -10.42 -5.83
N PHE A 22 -14.53 -9.96 -4.66
CA PHE A 22 -14.98 -8.73 -4.01
C PHE A 22 -13.89 -8.23 -3.06
N PRO A 23 -13.23 -7.12 -3.35
CA PRO A 23 -12.14 -6.59 -2.52
C PRO A 23 -12.61 -6.21 -1.12
N VAL A 24 -11.93 -6.73 -0.10
CA VAL A 24 -12.16 -6.38 1.31
C VAL A 24 -10.82 -6.05 1.95
N TYR A 25 -10.71 -4.83 2.45
CA TYR A 25 -9.55 -4.34 3.20
C TYR A 25 -9.94 -4.11 4.65
N ALA A 26 -9.11 -4.54 5.59
CA ALA A 26 -9.37 -4.41 7.01
C ALA A 26 -8.06 -4.25 7.79
N SER A 27 -8.12 -3.67 9.00
CA SER A 27 -6.93 -3.48 9.84
C SER A 27 -6.48 -4.75 10.57
N GLY A 28 -7.19 -5.87 10.45
CA GLY A 28 -6.83 -7.14 11.07
C GLY A 28 -7.91 -8.19 11.03
N VAL A 29 -7.68 -9.28 11.78
CA VAL A 29 -8.59 -10.44 11.87
C VAL A 29 -8.99 -10.67 13.33
N THR A 30 -10.25 -11.03 13.57
CA THR A 30 -10.79 -11.37 14.90
C THR A 30 -11.78 -12.51 14.83
N ALA A 31 -11.87 -13.31 15.89
CA ALA A 31 -12.92 -14.31 16.03
C ALA A 31 -14.24 -13.72 16.57
N ARG A 32 -14.22 -12.48 17.07
CA ARG A 32 -15.43 -11.84 17.64
C ARG A 32 -16.43 -11.47 16.56
N GLY A 33 -17.71 -11.67 16.86
CA GLY A 33 -18.81 -11.16 16.05
C GLY A 33 -18.94 -9.63 16.20
N PRO A 34 -19.39 -8.92 15.15
CA PRO A 34 -19.64 -7.48 15.22
C PRO A 34 -20.92 -7.21 16.05
N TYR A 35 -20.99 -6.01 16.60
CA TYR A 35 -22.26 -5.46 17.06
C TYR A 35 -23.17 -5.22 15.85
N LYS A 36 -24.46 -5.50 16.01
CA LYS A 36 -25.45 -5.35 14.93
C LYS A 36 -26.32 -4.12 15.06
N ASP A 37 -26.34 -3.55 16.25
CA ASP A 37 -27.15 -2.38 16.57
C ASP A 37 -26.20 -1.21 16.85
N GLY A 38 -26.43 -0.10 16.19
CA GLY A 38 -25.61 1.09 16.36
C GLY A 38 -26.10 2.23 15.47
N HIS A 39 -25.65 3.42 15.82
CA HIS A 39 -25.87 4.61 15.00
C HIS A 39 -24.82 4.64 13.90
N GLY A 40 -25.18 5.19 12.76
CA GLY A 40 -24.28 5.37 11.63
C GLY A 40 -24.77 6.47 10.71
N GLU A 41 -23.87 6.94 9.88
CA GLU A 41 -24.14 7.94 8.87
C GLU A 41 -23.71 7.39 7.51
N VAL A 42 -24.31 7.94 6.47
CA VAL A 42 -24.02 7.53 5.09
C VAL A 42 -23.66 8.75 4.27
N ASN A 43 -22.67 8.63 3.41
CA ASN A 43 -22.24 9.69 2.49
C ASN A 43 -21.75 10.96 3.21
N VAL A 44 -21.00 10.78 4.29
CA VAL A 44 -20.36 11.84 5.06
C VAL A 44 -18.83 11.65 5.05
N PRO A 45 -18.05 12.71 5.31
CA PRO A 45 -16.61 12.56 5.53
C PRO A 45 -16.33 11.68 6.74
N ILE A 46 -15.36 10.79 6.61
CA ILE A 46 -14.94 9.86 7.68
C ILE A 46 -13.41 9.92 7.87
N SER A 47 -12.94 9.37 8.99
CA SER A 47 -11.55 8.96 9.14
C SER A 47 -11.49 7.44 9.02
N CYS A 48 -10.58 6.93 8.19
CA CYS A 48 -10.36 5.49 8.00
C CYS A 48 -8.86 5.23 7.96
N GLY A 49 -8.35 4.40 8.88
CA GLY A 49 -6.92 4.17 9.01
C GLY A 49 -6.10 5.43 9.31
N GLY A 50 -6.69 6.44 9.98
CA GLY A 50 -6.06 7.73 10.24
C GLY A 50 -6.04 8.70 9.06
N VAL A 51 -6.64 8.34 7.93
CA VAL A 51 -6.75 9.18 6.73
C VAL A 51 -8.17 9.72 6.60
N SER A 52 -8.29 11.01 6.28
CA SER A 52 -9.59 11.63 5.97
C SER A 52 -10.07 11.16 4.59
N VAL A 53 -11.31 10.71 4.51
CA VAL A 53 -11.96 10.24 3.28
C VAL A 53 -13.28 10.97 3.11
N CYS A 54 -13.44 11.63 1.99
CA CYS A 54 -14.66 12.36 1.64
C CYS A 54 -15.47 11.61 0.59
N PRO A 55 -16.79 11.77 0.58
CA PRO A 55 -17.63 11.24 -0.49
C PRO A 55 -17.16 11.72 -1.86
N GLY A 56 -16.92 10.78 -2.78
CA GLY A 56 -16.41 11.06 -4.11
C GLY A 56 -14.90 10.97 -4.27
N ASP A 57 -14.13 10.76 -3.21
CA ASP A 57 -12.70 10.45 -3.30
C ASP A 57 -12.47 9.12 -4.02
N ILE A 58 -11.34 9.02 -4.70
CA ILE A 58 -10.94 7.81 -5.41
C ILE A 58 -10.18 6.91 -4.44
N ILE A 59 -10.64 5.67 -4.31
CA ILE A 59 -9.97 4.66 -3.50
C ILE A 59 -9.25 3.69 -4.43
N LEU A 60 -7.95 3.56 -4.24
CA LEU A 60 -7.10 2.61 -4.96
C LEU A 60 -6.52 1.62 -3.97
N GLY A 61 -6.78 0.34 -4.18
CA GLY A 61 -6.31 -0.72 -3.28
C GLY A 61 -5.71 -1.89 -4.03
N ASP A 62 -4.61 -2.43 -3.50
CA ASP A 62 -3.94 -3.64 -3.98
C ASP A 62 -3.45 -4.50 -2.79
N MET A 63 -2.51 -5.43 -3.05
CA MET A 63 -1.92 -6.30 -2.01
C MET A 63 -1.07 -5.54 -0.99
N ASP A 64 -0.56 -4.37 -1.32
CA ASP A 64 0.30 -3.56 -0.45
C ASP A 64 -0.51 -2.61 0.45
N GLY A 65 -1.77 -2.31 0.07
CA GLY A 65 -2.62 -1.47 0.89
C GLY A 65 -3.64 -0.65 0.11
N VAL A 66 -4.10 0.43 0.75
CA VAL A 66 -5.15 1.30 0.22
C VAL A 66 -4.67 2.75 0.20
N LEU A 67 -4.86 3.42 -0.92
CA LEU A 67 -4.64 4.86 -1.09
C LEU A 67 -5.96 5.60 -1.25
N VAL A 68 -6.00 6.81 -0.70
CA VAL A 68 -7.09 7.76 -0.91
C VAL A 68 -6.58 8.91 -1.76
N ILE A 69 -7.24 9.16 -2.87
CA ILE A 69 -6.92 10.28 -3.77
C ILE A 69 -8.09 11.25 -3.73
N PRO A 70 -7.91 12.45 -3.17
CA PRO A 70 -8.95 13.46 -3.17
C PRO A 70 -9.41 13.75 -4.61
N ARG A 71 -10.71 13.79 -4.81
CA ARG A 71 -11.30 13.93 -6.14
C ARG A 71 -10.75 15.13 -6.93
N GLN A 72 -10.53 16.25 -6.24
CA GLN A 72 -10.01 17.49 -6.86
C GLN A 72 -8.54 17.36 -7.32
N ASP A 73 -7.78 16.42 -6.78
CA ASP A 73 -6.36 16.26 -7.07
C ASP A 73 -6.08 15.14 -8.09
N ALA A 74 -7.13 14.44 -8.53
CA ALA A 74 -7.01 13.22 -9.33
C ALA A 74 -6.23 13.42 -10.64
N GLU A 75 -6.53 14.48 -11.40
CA GLU A 75 -5.86 14.76 -12.68
C GLU A 75 -4.38 15.09 -12.47
N ALA A 76 -4.08 15.97 -11.51
CA ALA A 76 -2.70 16.38 -11.23
C ALA A 76 -1.85 15.20 -10.69
N ILE A 77 -2.45 14.31 -9.92
CA ILE A 77 -1.78 13.09 -9.45
C ILE A 77 -1.55 12.13 -10.62
N LEU A 78 -2.54 11.93 -11.49
CA LEU A 78 -2.43 11.04 -12.64
C LEU A 78 -1.30 11.48 -13.60
N GLU A 79 -1.22 12.79 -13.91
CA GLU A 79 -0.15 13.35 -14.75
C GLU A 79 1.24 13.05 -14.20
N LYS A 80 1.41 13.09 -12.88
CA LYS A 80 2.67 12.76 -12.21
C LYS A 80 2.89 11.24 -12.13
N ALA A 81 1.87 10.45 -11.89
CA ALA A 81 1.98 9.01 -11.72
C ALA A 81 2.40 8.27 -13.00
N ILE A 82 1.92 8.71 -14.18
CA ILE A 82 2.24 8.06 -15.46
C ILE A 82 3.76 7.93 -15.71
N PRO A 83 4.57 9.01 -15.62
CA PRO A 83 6.02 8.88 -15.83
C PRO A 83 6.69 8.04 -14.76
N PHE A 84 6.25 8.08 -13.50
CA PHE A 84 6.75 7.21 -12.44
C PHE A 84 6.49 5.74 -12.73
N ALA A 85 5.27 5.39 -13.15
CA ALA A 85 4.92 4.01 -13.49
C ALA A 85 5.78 3.46 -14.65
N ARG A 86 6.07 4.28 -15.66
CA ARG A 86 6.97 3.89 -16.76
C ARG A 86 8.40 3.65 -16.26
N MET A 87 8.93 4.57 -15.46
CA MET A 87 10.25 4.44 -14.88
C MET A 87 10.38 3.21 -13.99
N ASP A 88 9.34 2.90 -13.23
CA ASP A 88 9.32 1.75 -12.33
C ASP A 88 9.27 0.43 -13.10
N ALA A 89 8.46 0.36 -14.15
CA ALA A 89 8.43 -0.79 -15.06
C ALA A 89 9.80 -1.04 -15.74
N GLU A 90 10.49 0.01 -16.16
CA GLU A 90 11.86 -0.09 -16.73
C GLU A 90 12.86 -0.60 -15.70
N LYS A 91 12.79 -0.11 -14.44
CA LYS A 91 13.66 -0.59 -13.36
C LYS A 91 13.39 -2.07 -13.05
N ALA A 92 12.12 -2.46 -12.97
CA ALA A 92 11.74 -3.85 -12.75
C ALA A 92 12.26 -4.76 -13.85
N ALA A 93 12.13 -4.37 -15.12
CA ALA A 93 12.66 -5.13 -16.26
C ALA A 93 14.18 -5.30 -16.19
N LYS A 94 14.92 -4.24 -15.85
CA LYS A 94 16.38 -4.31 -15.64
C LYS A 94 16.77 -5.21 -14.47
N ALA A 95 15.99 -5.18 -13.39
CA ALA A 95 16.22 -6.01 -12.21
C ALA A 95 16.10 -7.51 -12.54
N LEU A 96 15.09 -7.88 -13.32
CA LEU A 96 14.85 -9.27 -13.73
C LEU A 96 16.01 -9.88 -14.54
N VAL A 97 16.76 -9.06 -15.28
CA VAL A 97 17.92 -9.51 -16.08
C VAL A 97 19.27 -9.20 -15.41
N GLY A 98 19.26 -8.84 -14.12
CA GLY A 98 20.49 -8.57 -13.36
C GLY A 98 21.20 -7.25 -13.73
N GLN A 99 20.55 -6.35 -14.46
CA GLN A 99 21.09 -5.06 -14.91
C GLN A 99 20.67 -3.88 -14.05
N SER A 100 20.39 -4.11 -12.77
CA SER A 100 20.06 -3.04 -11.82
C SER A 100 21.24 -2.09 -11.64
N GLU A 101 20.99 -0.79 -11.79
CA GLU A 101 21.97 0.25 -11.46
C GLU A 101 22.09 0.36 -9.93
N ARG A 102 23.28 0.08 -9.39
CA ARG A 102 23.54 0.04 -7.93
C ARG A 102 24.69 0.96 -7.50
N THR A 103 25.20 1.82 -8.36
CA THR A 103 26.33 2.72 -8.04
C THR A 103 26.03 3.65 -6.85
N TRP A 104 24.77 3.96 -6.62
CA TRP A 104 24.33 4.74 -5.46
C TRP A 104 24.61 4.05 -4.12
N VAL A 105 24.62 2.71 -4.08
CA VAL A 105 24.87 1.93 -2.86
C VAL A 105 26.30 2.21 -2.39
N GLN A 106 27.28 2.02 -3.27
CA GLN A 106 28.69 2.27 -2.98
C GLN A 106 28.90 3.70 -2.49
N LYS A 107 28.38 4.69 -3.22
CA LYS A 107 28.47 6.11 -2.83
C LYS A 107 27.85 6.41 -1.47
N THR A 108 26.75 5.72 -1.14
CA THR A 108 26.08 5.90 0.16
C THR A 108 26.89 5.30 1.30
N LEU A 109 27.48 4.12 1.08
CA LEU A 109 28.31 3.45 2.08
C LEU A 109 29.58 4.28 2.37
N GLU A 110 30.25 4.77 1.35
CA GLU A 110 31.40 5.67 1.50
C GLU A 110 31.04 6.94 2.26
N LYS A 111 29.94 7.59 1.91
CA LYS A 111 29.44 8.78 2.59
C LYS A 111 29.13 8.54 4.08
N ARG A 112 28.75 7.33 4.43
CA ARG A 112 28.43 6.92 5.81
C ARG A 112 29.63 6.34 6.55
N ASN A 113 30.84 6.36 5.96
CA ASN A 113 32.05 5.75 6.50
C ASN A 113 31.85 4.30 6.91
N ALA A 114 31.14 3.52 6.04
CA ALA A 114 30.94 2.11 6.30
C ALA A 114 32.29 1.37 6.23
N GLU A 115 32.59 0.57 7.24
CA GLU A 115 33.76 -0.28 7.27
C GLU A 115 33.48 -1.56 6.49
N PHE A 116 34.39 -1.92 5.58
CA PHE A 116 34.31 -3.17 4.82
C PHE A 116 35.30 -4.16 5.43
N LEU A 117 34.76 -5.23 6.00
CA LEU A 117 35.56 -6.32 6.55
C LEU A 117 35.65 -7.43 5.49
N ASP A 118 36.86 -7.69 5.00
CA ASP A 118 37.14 -8.80 4.08
C ASP A 118 37.42 -10.10 4.87
N LYS A 119 36.52 -10.42 5.81
CA LYS A 119 36.59 -11.60 6.69
C LYS A 119 35.21 -12.23 6.83
N ALA A 120 35.17 -13.55 6.97
CA ALA A 120 33.98 -14.24 7.38
C ALA A 120 33.61 -13.86 8.83
N TYR A 121 32.32 -13.89 9.18
CA TYR A 121 31.81 -13.48 10.51
C TYR A 121 32.41 -14.28 11.67
N ASP A 122 32.75 -15.54 11.43
CA ASP A 122 33.37 -16.48 12.37
C ASP A 122 34.89 -16.30 12.51
N GLU A 123 35.50 -15.42 11.72
CA GLU A 123 36.94 -15.06 11.78
C GLU A 123 37.18 -13.65 12.37
N ALA A 124 36.13 -12.97 12.83
CA ALA A 124 36.18 -11.57 13.28
C ALA A 124 36.46 -11.44 14.80
#